data_9f4872afa31db158c5c8e4ff96df4d83
#
_entry.id   9f4872afa31db158c5c8e4ff96df4d83
#
_cell.length_a   1.000
_cell.length_b   1.000
_cell.length_c   1.000
_cell.angle_alpha   90.00
_cell.angle_beta   90.00
_cell.angle_gamma   90.00
#
_symmetry.space_group_name_H-M   'P 1'
#
loop_
_entity.id
_entity.type
_entity.pdbx_description
1 polymer ?
#
loop_
_entity_poly.entity_id
_entity_poly.type
_entity_poly.pdbx_seq_one_letter_code
_entity_poly.pdbx_strand_id
1 'polypeptide(L)'
;VNKGFVIMAQNTEKTSYIDCAEKLAMSIKRVMPDANITIITTDMLPYGDLGGFANDWQVYEASPYDYTIKLEADMYIPRNIDHWWDVLKDRDVVVSSTIRNFKQQISNVRVYRRFIDDNDLPDVYNAITYFKKSDTAQEFFNLVKEIFTNWEEYKKILKCNPDELATTDWVYSLASHIIGIEKTILPTFTEMSMIHMKSYINNTPTENWTDTFVYECLPDQIRIQTIPQVYPLHYHIKNFCDKIII
;
A
#
# COMPACT_ATOMS: atom_id res chain seq x y z
N VAL A 1 -15.42 -14.36 -12.74
CA VAL A 1 -14.63 -14.07 -11.52
C VAL A 1 -14.82 -12.61 -11.19
N ASN A 2 -15.33 -12.32 -10.00
CA ASN A 2 -15.54 -10.95 -9.51
C ASN A 2 -14.21 -10.44 -8.93
N LYS A 3 -13.48 -9.64 -9.72
CA LYS A 3 -12.19 -9.07 -9.31
C LYS A 3 -12.19 -7.54 -9.39
N GLY A 4 -11.46 -6.87 -8.51
CA GLY A 4 -11.38 -5.41 -8.53
C GLY A 4 -10.34 -4.81 -7.60
N PHE A 5 -10.13 -3.52 -7.78
CA PHE A 5 -9.27 -2.70 -6.93
C PHE A 5 -10.08 -2.09 -5.80
N VAL A 6 -9.53 -2.09 -4.61
CA VAL A 6 -10.09 -1.39 -3.46
C VAL A 6 -9.10 -0.34 -2.98
N ILE A 7 -9.60 0.86 -2.74
CA ILE A 7 -8.83 2.00 -2.26
C ILE A 7 -9.44 2.44 -0.93
N MET A 8 -8.64 2.36 0.15
CA MET A 8 -9.06 2.84 1.47
C MET A 8 -8.86 4.35 1.55
N ALA A 9 -9.92 5.11 1.82
CA ALA A 9 -9.91 6.57 1.76
C ALA A 9 -10.70 7.20 2.92
N GLN A 10 -10.09 7.24 4.10
CA GLN A 10 -10.62 7.91 5.28
C GLN A 10 -9.98 9.29 5.42
N ASN A 11 -10.78 10.35 5.23
CA ASN A 11 -10.32 11.73 5.36
C ASN A 11 -9.84 12.05 6.78
N THR A 12 -8.83 12.90 6.88
CA THR A 12 -8.39 13.50 8.14
C THR A 12 -8.65 15.02 8.10
N GLU A 13 -8.46 15.69 9.22
CA GLU A 13 -8.57 17.17 9.26
C GLU A 13 -7.61 17.88 8.29
N LYS A 14 -6.48 17.23 7.94
CA LYS A 14 -5.40 17.84 7.13
C LYS A 14 -5.37 17.33 5.69
N THR A 15 -6.04 16.22 5.39
CA THR A 15 -5.88 15.53 4.10
C THR A 15 -7.21 14.96 3.62
N SER A 16 -7.59 15.31 2.39
CA SER A 16 -8.64 14.62 1.66
C SER A 16 -8.08 13.37 0.98
N TYR A 17 -8.16 12.24 1.66
CA TYR A 17 -7.79 10.96 1.05
C TYR A 17 -8.79 10.51 -0.03
N ILE A 18 -10.02 11.01 0.02
CA ILE A 18 -11.02 10.75 -1.02
C ILE A 18 -10.56 11.35 -2.34
N ASP A 19 -10.07 12.61 -2.35
CA ASP A 19 -9.57 13.25 -3.57
C ASP A 19 -8.35 12.49 -4.15
N CYS A 20 -7.45 12.03 -3.27
CA CYS A 20 -6.33 11.18 -3.68
C CYS A 20 -6.83 9.86 -4.31
N ALA A 21 -7.80 9.19 -3.68
CA ALA A 21 -8.38 7.94 -4.16
C ALA A 21 -9.11 8.11 -5.50
N GLU A 22 -9.80 9.21 -5.71
CA GLU A 22 -10.44 9.53 -6.99
C GLU A 22 -9.41 9.69 -8.11
N LYS A 23 -8.31 10.40 -7.85
CA LYS A 23 -7.19 10.53 -8.80
C LYS A 23 -6.54 9.17 -9.09
N LEU A 24 -6.35 8.33 -8.06
CA LEU A 24 -5.88 6.97 -8.25
C LEU A 24 -6.84 6.15 -9.12
N ALA A 25 -8.14 6.19 -8.81
CA ALA A 25 -9.17 5.48 -9.58
C ALA A 25 -9.19 5.93 -11.06
N MET A 26 -9.08 7.24 -11.31
CA MET A 26 -8.96 7.79 -12.67
C MET A 26 -7.71 7.26 -13.38
N SER A 27 -6.55 7.19 -12.70
CA SER A 27 -5.32 6.65 -13.27
C SER A 27 -5.44 5.17 -13.64
N ILE A 28 -6.12 4.38 -12.81
CA ILE A 28 -6.43 2.97 -13.10
C ILE A 28 -7.34 2.87 -14.34
N LYS A 29 -8.44 3.62 -14.37
CA LYS A 29 -9.39 3.62 -15.49
C LYS A 29 -8.77 4.06 -16.81
N ARG A 30 -7.79 4.98 -16.77
CA ARG A 30 -7.06 5.43 -17.98
C ARG A 30 -6.33 4.26 -18.65
N VAL A 31 -5.70 3.38 -17.88
CA VAL A 31 -4.87 2.27 -18.42
C VAL A 31 -5.59 0.93 -18.42
N MET A 32 -6.67 0.79 -17.67
CA MET A 32 -7.54 -0.38 -17.56
C MET A 32 -9.01 0.07 -17.50
N PRO A 33 -9.62 0.47 -18.62
CA PRO A 33 -10.98 1.07 -18.64
C PRO A 33 -12.07 0.18 -18.01
N ASP A 34 -11.94 -1.13 -18.15
CA ASP A 34 -12.90 -2.12 -17.64
C ASP A 34 -12.63 -2.56 -16.19
N ALA A 35 -11.59 -2.04 -15.53
CA ALA A 35 -11.28 -2.40 -14.15
C ALA A 35 -12.41 -2.03 -13.18
N ASN A 36 -12.83 -2.96 -12.33
CA ASN A 36 -13.72 -2.64 -11.21
C ASN A 36 -12.93 -1.94 -10.11
N ILE A 37 -13.48 -0.86 -9.57
CA ILE A 37 -12.83 -0.08 -8.51
C ILE A 37 -13.88 0.29 -7.46
N THR A 38 -13.54 0.10 -6.19
CA THR A 38 -14.33 0.56 -5.07
C THR A 38 -13.46 1.42 -4.15
N ILE A 39 -13.90 2.64 -3.88
CA ILE A 39 -13.30 3.51 -2.87
C ILE A 39 -14.07 3.29 -1.57
N ILE A 40 -13.38 2.85 -0.53
CA ILE A 40 -13.97 2.59 0.80
C ILE A 40 -13.78 3.85 1.65
N THR A 41 -14.86 4.56 1.89
CA THR A 41 -14.91 5.74 2.76
C THR A 41 -15.26 5.35 4.20
N THR A 42 -15.20 6.29 5.13
CA THR A 42 -15.41 6.04 6.57
C THR A 42 -16.78 5.43 6.87
N ASP A 43 -17.82 5.87 6.17
CA ASP A 43 -19.20 5.38 6.32
C ASP A 43 -19.43 3.97 5.76
N MET A 44 -18.49 3.47 4.96
CA MET A 44 -18.51 2.12 4.40
C MET A 44 -17.74 1.10 5.25
N LEU A 45 -17.11 1.52 6.33
CA LEU A 45 -16.36 0.61 7.21
C LEU A 45 -17.30 -0.30 8.01
N PRO A 46 -17.19 -1.64 7.87
CA PRO A 46 -18.12 -2.60 8.50
C PRO A 46 -18.20 -2.50 10.03
N TYR A 47 -17.11 -2.10 10.66
CA TYR A 47 -17.01 -1.99 12.13
C TYR A 47 -16.88 -0.53 12.60
N GLY A 48 -17.18 0.44 11.72
CA GLY A 48 -17.03 1.85 12.00
C GLY A 48 -15.56 2.33 11.99
N ASP A 49 -15.37 3.61 12.28
CA ASP A 49 -14.05 4.23 12.33
C ASP A 49 -13.31 3.89 13.64
N LEU A 50 -12.24 3.14 13.52
CA LEU A 50 -11.35 2.76 14.63
C LEU A 50 -10.15 3.71 14.76
N GLY A 51 -10.04 4.69 13.86
CA GLY A 51 -8.98 5.70 13.83
C GLY A 51 -7.73 5.25 13.05
N GLY A 52 -7.32 6.08 12.10
CA GLY A 52 -6.06 5.95 11.38
C GLY A 52 -5.79 4.56 10.80
N PHE A 53 -4.60 4.03 11.08
CA PHE A 53 -4.14 2.74 10.55
C PHE A 53 -4.96 1.54 11.02
N ALA A 54 -5.67 1.64 12.17
CA ALA A 54 -6.48 0.56 12.70
C ALA A 54 -7.70 0.22 11.83
N ASN A 55 -8.05 1.06 10.85
CA ASN A 55 -9.11 0.77 9.89
C ASN A 55 -8.69 -0.21 8.79
N ASP A 56 -7.41 -0.37 8.54
CA ASP A 56 -6.90 -1.02 7.32
C ASP A 56 -7.33 -2.48 7.18
N TRP A 57 -7.39 -3.25 8.27
CA TRP A 57 -7.83 -4.65 8.26
C TRP A 57 -9.28 -4.84 7.81
N GLN A 58 -10.12 -3.81 7.94
CA GLN A 58 -11.52 -3.86 7.53
C GLN A 58 -11.70 -4.01 6.02
N VAL A 59 -10.64 -3.77 5.24
CA VAL A 59 -10.65 -3.93 3.78
C VAL A 59 -11.10 -5.31 3.33
N TYR A 60 -10.80 -6.35 4.11
CA TYR A 60 -11.21 -7.72 3.77
C TYR A 60 -12.73 -7.86 3.76
N GLU A 61 -13.41 -7.40 4.81
CA GLU A 61 -14.87 -7.48 4.89
C GLU A 61 -15.55 -6.44 3.97
N ALA A 62 -14.98 -5.25 3.85
CA ALA A 62 -15.53 -4.16 3.05
C ALA A 62 -15.40 -4.39 1.53
N SER A 63 -14.45 -5.20 1.09
CA SER A 63 -14.30 -5.48 -0.33
C SER A 63 -15.49 -6.23 -0.92
N PRO A 64 -16.10 -5.73 -2.01
CA PRO A 64 -17.20 -6.41 -2.70
C PRO A 64 -16.72 -7.49 -3.67
N TYR A 65 -15.41 -7.74 -3.76
CA TYR A 65 -14.82 -8.63 -4.75
C TYR A 65 -14.35 -9.95 -4.14
N ASP A 66 -14.39 -11.02 -4.96
CA ASP A 66 -13.81 -12.32 -4.61
C ASP A 66 -12.27 -12.26 -4.63
N TYR A 67 -11.73 -11.46 -5.57
CA TYR A 67 -10.30 -11.20 -5.73
C TYR A 67 -10.06 -9.70 -5.67
N THR A 68 -9.22 -9.27 -4.75
CA THR A 68 -8.99 -7.84 -4.47
C THR A 68 -7.51 -7.50 -4.57
N ILE A 69 -7.20 -6.39 -5.24
CA ILE A 69 -5.95 -5.66 -5.04
C ILE A 69 -6.27 -4.39 -4.26
N LYS A 70 -5.83 -4.33 -3.02
CA LYS A 70 -5.93 -3.13 -2.18
C LYS A 70 -4.76 -2.21 -2.50
N LEU A 71 -5.06 -0.92 -2.66
CA LEU A 71 -4.08 0.15 -2.89
C LEU A 71 -4.27 1.27 -1.87
N GLU A 72 -3.18 1.91 -1.45
CA GLU A 72 -3.26 3.17 -0.69
C GLU A 72 -3.72 4.31 -1.59
N ALA A 73 -4.46 5.27 -1.02
CA ALA A 73 -5.11 6.33 -1.77
C ALA A 73 -4.12 7.27 -2.49
N ASP A 74 -2.95 7.52 -1.89
CA ASP A 74 -1.92 8.43 -2.41
C ASP A 74 -0.97 7.77 -3.42
N MET A 75 -1.56 7.00 -4.33
CA MET A 75 -0.85 6.33 -5.42
C MET A 75 -1.32 6.79 -6.80
N TYR A 76 -0.55 6.45 -7.82
CA TYR A 76 -0.86 6.63 -9.23
C TYR A 76 -0.44 5.39 -10.00
N ILE A 77 -1.30 4.88 -10.88
CA ILE A 77 -1.02 3.70 -11.72
C ILE A 77 -0.69 4.16 -13.13
N PRO A 78 0.59 4.11 -13.53
CA PRO A 78 1.03 4.65 -14.83
C PRO A 78 0.77 3.75 -16.02
N ARG A 79 0.68 2.43 -15.81
CA ARG A 79 0.52 1.42 -16.87
C ARG A 79 -0.46 0.33 -16.49
N ASN A 80 -0.90 -0.43 -17.48
CA ASN A 80 -1.74 -1.61 -17.26
C ASN A 80 -0.99 -2.66 -16.42
N ILE A 81 -1.66 -3.13 -15.35
CA ILE A 81 -1.20 -4.17 -14.44
C ILE A 81 -2.18 -5.36 -14.39
N ASP A 82 -3.04 -5.52 -15.37
CA ASP A 82 -4.07 -6.59 -15.37
C ASP A 82 -3.46 -7.99 -15.33
N HIS A 83 -2.25 -8.17 -15.86
CA HIS A 83 -1.49 -9.42 -15.77
C HIS A 83 -1.18 -9.86 -14.32
N TRP A 84 -1.24 -8.96 -13.33
CA TRP A 84 -1.03 -9.34 -11.93
C TRP A 84 -2.08 -10.35 -11.46
N TRP A 85 -3.31 -10.25 -11.95
CA TRP A 85 -4.37 -11.19 -11.59
C TRP A 85 -4.02 -12.64 -11.95
N ASP A 86 -3.36 -12.86 -13.10
CA ASP A 86 -2.97 -14.20 -13.54
C ASP A 86 -1.84 -14.78 -12.67
N VAL A 87 -0.92 -13.93 -12.21
CA VAL A 87 0.18 -14.35 -11.33
C VAL A 87 -0.32 -14.62 -9.91
N LEU A 88 -1.30 -13.84 -9.44
CA LEU A 88 -1.74 -13.85 -8.04
C LEU A 88 -2.90 -14.81 -7.75
N LYS A 89 -3.68 -15.24 -8.76
CA LYS A 89 -4.93 -16.00 -8.60
C LYS A 89 -4.83 -17.27 -7.75
N ASP A 90 -3.68 -17.91 -7.75
CA ASP A 90 -3.43 -19.15 -7.00
C ASP A 90 -2.95 -18.88 -5.55
N ARG A 91 -2.84 -17.62 -5.16
CA ARG A 91 -2.46 -17.20 -3.82
C ARG A 91 -3.68 -16.75 -3.04
N ASP A 92 -3.65 -16.90 -1.72
CA ASP A 92 -4.70 -16.42 -0.82
C ASP A 92 -4.48 -14.95 -0.43
N VAL A 93 -3.25 -14.62 -0.05
CA VAL A 93 -2.79 -13.26 0.26
C VAL A 93 -1.41 -13.05 -0.33
N VAL A 94 -1.15 -11.86 -0.87
CA VAL A 94 0.22 -11.41 -1.18
C VAL A 94 0.36 -9.95 -0.80
N VAL A 95 1.31 -9.66 0.08
CA VAL A 95 1.72 -8.30 0.44
C VAL A 95 2.97 -7.94 -0.36
N SER A 96 3.03 -6.75 -0.94
CA SER A 96 4.23 -6.30 -1.65
C SER A 96 5.45 -6.32 -0.70
N SER A 97 6.56 -6.86 -1.18
CA SER A 97 7.84 -6.89 -0.44
C SER A 97 8.95 -6.09 -1.13
N THR A 98 8.61 -5.34 -2.16
CA THR A 98 9.59 -4.63 -2.98
C THR A 98 9.17 -3.19 -3.20
N ILE A 99 10.11 -2.26 -2.96
CA ILE A 99 9.97 -0.85 -3.31
C ILE A 99 11.08 -0.40 -4.23
N ARG A 100 10.84 0.72 -4.93
CA ARG A 100 11.79 1.34 -5.86
C ARG A 100 11.98 2.81 -5.54
N ASN A 101 13.16 3.33 -5.87
CA ASN A 101 13.40 4.76 -5.92
C ASN A 101 12.82 5.39 -7.21
N PHE A 102 12.85 6.72 -7.35
CA PHE A 102 12.34 7.42 -8.54
C PHE A 102 13.08 7.02 -9.85
N LYS A 103 14.29 6.47 -9.76
CA LYS A 103 15.03 5.89 -10.90
C LYS A 103 14.58 4.47 -11.24
N GLN A 104 13.54 3.99 -10.55
CA GLN A 104 12.93 2.66 -10.73
C GLN A 104 13.82 1.48 -10.33
N GLN A 105 14.90 1.76 -9.62
CA GLN A 105 15.78 0.76 -9.06
C GLN A 105 15.19 0.22 -7.74
N ILE A 106 15.27 -1.10 -7.54
CA ILE A 106 14.90 -1.70 -6.25
C ILE A 106 15.75 -1.06 -5.15
N SER A 107 15.07 -0.62 -4.10
CA SER A 107 15.72 0.05 -2.98
C SER A 107 16.01 -0.94 -1.86
N ASN A 108 17.26 -0.92 -1.39
CA ASN A 108 17.73 -1.68 -0.24
C ASN A 108 17.98 -0.78 0.98
N VAL A 109 17.39 0.41 1.01
CA VAL A 109 17.56 1.34 2.13
C VAL A 109 16.85 0.82 3.37
N ARG A 110 17.60 0.67 4.48
CA ARG A 110 17.13 0.04 5.72
C ARG A 110 16.91 1.00 6.89
N VAL A 111 17.37 2.24 6.78
CA VAL A 111 17.37 3.18 7.91
C VAL A 111 16.01 3.37 8.60
N TYR A 112 14.93 3.30 7.83
CA TYR A 112 13.55 3.43 8.34
C TYR A 112 12.85 2.09 8.57
N ARG A 113 13.55 0.96 8.35
CA ARG A 113 13.05 -0.40 8.53
C ARG A 113 13.62 -1.07 9.78
N ARG A 114 14.21 -0.28 10.67
CA ARG A 114 14.91 -0.77 11.86
C ARG A 114 14.03 -1.69 12.72
N PHE A 115 12.75 -1.36 12.91
CA PHE A 115 11.82 -2.23 13.63
C PHE A 115 11.74 -3.63 13.00
N ILE A 116 11.64 -3.70 11.67
CA ILE A 116 11.58 -4.97 10.93
C ILE A 116 12.88 -5.76 11.15
N ASP A 117 14.04 -5.10 10.99
CA ASP A 117 15.34 -5.73 11.10
C ASP A 117 15.64 -6.19 12.53
N ASP A 118 15.35 -5.35 13.53
CA ASP A 118 15.61 -5.66 14.94
C ASP A 118 14.76 -6.83 15.46
N ASN A 119 13.61 -7.10 14.83
CA ASN A 119 12.68 -8.17 15.21
C ASN A 119 12.69 -9.37 14.24
N ASP A 120 13.63 -9.43 13.30
CA ASP A 120 13.75 -10.51 12.29
C ASP A 120 12.44 -10.76 11.52
N LEU A 121 11.71 -9.68 11.19
CA LEU A 121 10.42 -9.75 10.54
C LEU A 121 10.57 -9.66 9.00
N PRO A 122 9.62 -10.21 8.24
CA PRO A 122 9.62 -10.09 6.79
C PRO A 122 9.38 -8.65 6.35
N ASP A 123 10.13 -8.19 5.35
CA ASP A 123 9.99 -6.85 4.81
C ASP A 123 8.78 -6.76 3.88
N VAL A 124 7.74 -6.07 4.31
CA VAL A 124 6.50 -5.88 3.55
C VAL A 124 6.07 -4.41 3.51
N TYR A 125 5.33 -4.08 2.47
CA TYR A 125 4.77 -2.74 2.23
C TYR A 125 3.29 -2.89 1.91
N ASN A 126 2.42 -2.59 2.87
CA ASN A 126 0.99 -2.83 2.76
C ASN A 126 0.27 -1.96 1.72
N ALA A 127 0.95 -0.94 1.17
CA ALA A 127 0.40 -0.06 0.15
C ALA A 127 -0.16 -0.80 -1.08
N ILE A 128 0.38 -1.99 -1.37
CA ILE A 128 -0.16 -2.90 -2.38
C ILE A 128 -0.33 -4.28 -1.73
N THR A 129 -1.57 -4.69 -1.54
CA THR A 129 -1.92 -5.99 -0.97
C THR A 129 -2.97 -6.67 -1.84
N TYR A 130 -2.67 -7.89 -2.29
CA TYR A 130 -3.63 -8.76 -2.94
C TYR A 130 -4.22 -9.73 -1.93
N PHE A 131 -5.51 -10.03 -2.06
CA PHE A 131 -6.17 -11.14 -1.39
C PHE A 131 -7.37 -11.67 -2.18
N LYS A 132 -7.68 -12.94 -1.98
CA LYS A 132 -8.97 -13.51 -2.38
C LYS A 132 -9.80 -13.87 -1.16
N LYS A 133 -11.13 -13.97 -1.31
CA LYS A 133 -12.00 -14.45 -0.22
C LYS A 133 -11.72 -15.93 0.04
N SER A 134 -10.97 -16.22 1.10
CA SER A 134 -10.58 -17.58 1.52
C SER A 134 -10.31 -17.62 3.01
N ASP A 135 -10.29 -18.82 3.59
CA ASP A 135 -10.02 -19.03 5.02
C ASP A 135 -8.64 -18.47 5.42
N THR A 136 -7.61 -18.69 4.59
CA THR A 136 -6.26 -18.19 4.86
C THR A 136 -6.22 -16.66 4.84
N ALA A 137 -6.90 -16.01 3.89
CA ALA A 137 -6.96 -14.55 3.85
C ALA A 137 -7.75 -14.00 5.04
N GLN A 138 -8.85 -14.63 5.41
CA GLN A 138 -9.62 -14.26 6.60
C GLN A 138 -8.76 -14.37 7.87
N GLU A 139 -8.01 -15.47 8.02
CA GLU A 139 -7.08 -15.66 9.13
C GLU A 139 -6.02 -14.54 9.17
N PHE A 140 -5.43 -14.20 8.02
CA PHE A 140 -4.47 -13.11 7.91
C PHE A 140 -5.05 -11.77 8.39
N PHE A 141 -6.22 -11.36 7.90
CA PHE A 141 -6.84 -10.09 8.31
C PHE A 141 -7.35 -10.10 9.75
N ASN A 142 -7.72 -11.28 10.28
CA ASN A 142 -8.02 -11.43 11.70
C ASN A 142 -6.76 -11.25 12.57
N LEU A 143 -5.60 -11.73 12.13
CA LEU A 143 -4.32 -11.46 12.78
C LEU A 143 -3.96 -9.98 12.74
N VAL A 144 -4.14 -9.32 11.58
CA VAL A 144 -3.92 -7.86 11.46
C VAL A 144 -4.79 -7.10 12.45
N LYS A 145 -6.09 -7.45 12.55
CA LYS A 145 -7.03 -6.89 13.53
C LYS A 145 -6.56 -7.12 14.97
N GLU A 146 -6.21 -8.35 15.29
CA GLU A 146 -5.78 -8.77 16.63
C GLU A 146 -4.53 -8.01 17.07
N ILE A 147 -3.52 -7.88 16.17
CA ILE A 147 -2.28 -7.18 16.48
C ILE A 147 -2.56 -5.68 16.72
N PHE A 148 -3.38 -5.01 15.89
CA PHE A 148 -3.77 -3.63 16.14
C PHE A 148 -4.49 -3.46 17.49
N THR A 149 -5.42 -4.35 17.78
CA THR A 149 -6.23 -4.29 19.01
C THR A 149 -5.38 -4.49 20.26
N ASN A 150 -4.39 -5.37 20.20
CA ASN A 150 -3.55 -5.76 21.33
C ASN A 150 -2.10 -5.25 21.20
N TRP A 151 -1.88 -4.12 20.48
CA TRP A 151 -0.55 -3.61 20.21
C TRP A 151 0.32 -3.43 21.47
N GLU A 152 -0.28 -2.97 22.57
CA GLU A 152 0.42 -2.81 23.83
C GLU A 152 0.99 -4.13 24.41
N GLU A 153 0.36 -5.28 24.12
CA GLU A 153 0.88 -6.59 24.50
C GLU A 153 2.02 -7.02 23.57
N TYR A 154 1.87 -6.78 22.26
CA TYR A 154 2.93 -7.08 21.30
C TYR A 154 4.19 -6.27 21.56
N LYS A 155 4.09 -5.00 21.94
CA LYS A 155 5.25 -4.17 22.32
C LYS A 155 6.10 -4.77 23.43
N LYS A 156 5.51 -5.54 24.35
CA LYS A 156 6.24 -6.17 25.47
C LYS A 156 7.25 -7.24 25.02
N ILE A 157 7.02 -7.83 23.86
CA ILE A 157 7.85 -8.91 23.30
C ILE A 157 8.68 -8.47 22.10
N LEU A 158 8.41 -7.30 21.56
CA LEU A 158 9.09 -6.74 20.39
C LEU A 158 10.13 -5.70 20.79
N LYS A 159 11.17 -5.56 20.00
CA LYS A 159 12.16 -4.49 20.14
C LYS A 159 11.63 -3.21 19.48
N CYS A 160 10.90 -2.41 20.24
CA CYS A 160 10.39 -1.10 19.82
C CYS A 160 10.40 -0.12 20.99
N ASN A 161 10.25 1.18 20.71
CA ASN A 161 10.08 2.14 21.78
C ASN A 161 8.68 2.00 22.41
N PRO A 162 8.55 2.20 23.74
CA PRO A 162 7.27 2.06 24.41
C PRO A 162 6.17 2.98 23.88
N ASP A 163 6.53 4.17 23.37
CA ASP A 163 5.59 5.18 22.87
C ASP A 163 5.25 5.02 21.37
N GLU A 164 5.84 4.03 20.68
CA GLU A 164 5.57 3.82 19.27
C GLU A 164 4.18 3.23 19.02
N LEU A 165 3.50 3.81 18.05
CA LEU A 165 2.20 3.34 17.59
C LEU A 165 2.37 2.29 16.49
N ALA A 166 1.43 1.35 16.41
CA ALA A 166 1.37 0.38 15.34
C ALA A 166 1.25 1.08 13.97
N THR A 167 2.11 0.73 13.04
CA THR A 167 1.97 1.10 11.64
C THR A 167 1.46 -0.09 10.83
N THR A 168 0.80 0.17 9.72
CA THR A 168 0.30 -0.91 8.85
C THR A 168 1.39 -1.84 8.38
N ASP A 169 2.56 -1.34 7.96
CA ASP A 169 3.68 -2.17 7.53
C ASP A 169 4.17 -3.12 8.64
N TRP A 170 4.27 -2.65 9.88
CA TRP A 170 4.72 -3.48 11.00
C TRP A 170 3.71 -4.57 11.35
N VAL A 171 2.44 -4.20 11.38
CA VAL A 171 1.36 -5.15 11.70
C VAL A 171 1.22 -6.21 10.61
N TYR A 172 1.29 -5.83 9.34
CA TYR A 172 1.27 -6.77 8.22
C TYR A 172 2.51 -7.67 8.19
N SER A 173 3.66 -7.13 8.58
CA SER A 173 4.90 -7.90 8.72
C SER A 173 4.78 -8.96 9.82
N LEU A 174 4.26 -8.58 11.00
CA LEU A 174 3.99 -9.51 12.10
C LEU A 174 2.96 -10.57 11.71
N ALA A 175 1.85 -10.18 11.10
CA ALA A 175 0.83 -11.11 10.64
C ALA A 175 1.41 -12.10 9.61
N SER A 176 2.25 -11.61 8.67
CA SER A 176 2.95 -12.46 7.70
C SER A 176 3.93 -13.43 8.35
N HIS A 177 4.62 -12.99 9.40
CA HIS A 177 5.52 -13.85 10.17
C HIS A 177 4.75 -14.97 10.90
N ILE A 178 3.63 -14.61 11.52
CA ILE A 178 2.81 -15.57 12.32
C ILE A 178 2.14 -16.61 11.42
N ILE A 179 1.54 -16.20 10.31
CA ILE A 179 0.81 -17.11 9.41
C ILE A 179 1.73 -17.92 8.49
N GLY A 180 2.95 -17.46 8.29
CA GLY A 180 3.96 -18.04 7.40
C GLY A 180 4.27 -17.12 6.21
N ILE A 181 5.55 -16.78 6.09
CA ILE A 181 6.05 -15.85 5.05
C ILE A 181 5.75 -16.38 3.65
N GLU A 182 5.87 -17.69 3.44
CA GLU A 182 5.60 -18.36 2.16
C GLU A 182 4.14 -18.24 1.71
N LYS A 183 3.20 -17.97 2.65
CA LYS A 183 1.78 -17.77 2.35
C LYS A 183 1.46 -16.35 1.88
N THR A 184 2.25 -15.36 2.31
CA THR A 184 1.93 -13.94 2.20
C THR A 184 2.91 -13.12 1.36
N ILE A 185 4.05 -13.69 0.99
CA ILE A 185 5.08 -13.00 0.20
C ILE A 185 5.40 -13.81 -1.04
N LEU A 186 5.52 -13.10 -2.18
CA LEU A 186 5.92 -13.67 -3.45
C LEU A 186 7.20 -12.97 -3.95
N PRO A 187 8.39 -13.36 -3.43
CA PRO A 187 9.64 -12.63 -3.66
C PRO A 187 10.12 -12.65 -5.12
N THR A 188 9.67 -13.60 -5.90
CA THR A 188 9.99 -13.69 -7.33
C THR A 188 9.17 -12.74 -8.20
N PHE A 189 8.09 -12.18 -7.69
CA PHE A 189 7.22 -11.25 -8.41
C PHE A 189 7.49 -9.80 -8.03
N THR A 190 8.67 -9.32 -8.39
CA THR A 190 9.12 -7.95 -8.07
C THR A 190 8.38 -6.85 -8.83
N GLU A 191 7.52 -7.19 -9.79
CA GLU A 191 6.65 -6.22 -10.45
C GLU A 191 5.54 -5.70 -9.54
N MET A 192 5.08 -6.51 -8.57
CA MET A 192 4.17 -6.05 -7.50
C MET A 192 4.95 -5.17 -6.52
N SER A 193 5.38 -4.03 -7.02
CA SER A 193 6.21 -3.06 -6.32
C SER A 193 5.73 -1.64 -6.64
N MET A 194 6.18 -0.69 -5.86
CA MET A 194 5.90 0.73 -6.08
C MET A 194 7.17 1.56 -6.04
N ILE A 195 7.15 2.67 -6.76
CA ILE A 195 8.09 3.77 -6.54
C ILE A 195 7.62 4.48 -5.29
N HIS A 196 8.48 4.52 -4.27
CA HIS A 196 8.14 5.09 -2.98
C HIS A 196 8.90 6.38 -2.74
N MET A 197 8.19 7.51 -2.74
CA MET A 197 8.80 8.85 -2.77
C MET A 197 9.22 9.37 -1.39
N LYS A 198 9.54 8.51 -0.42
CA LYS A 198 10.13 8.92 0.86
C LYS A 198 11.55 9.45 0.67
N SER A 199 11.92 10.42 1.52
CA SER A 199 13.22 11.09 1.51
C SER A 199 14.40 10.13 1.58
N TYR A 200 14.36 9.16 2.49
CA TYR A 200 15.45 8.18 2.68
C TYR A 200 15.72 7.34 1.43
N ILE A 201 14.66 7.01 0.67
CA ILE A 201 14.76 6.15 -0.52
C ILE A 201 15.31 6.93 -1.70
N ASN A 202 14.98 8.21 -1.77
CA ASN A 202 15.29 9.07 -2.91
C ASN A 202 16.43 10.06 -2.62
N ASN A 203 16.95 10.02 -1.40
CA ASN A 203 18.01 10.92 -0.93
C ASN A 203 17.65 12.41 -1.11
N THR A 204 16.43 12.78 -0.72
CA THR A 204 16.00 14.19 -0.69
C THR A 204 16.22 14.78 0.71
N PRO A 205 16.55 16.07 0.82
CA PRO A 205 16.82 16.72 2.11
C PRO A 205 15.58 16.86 3.00
N THR A 206 14.38 16.81 2.40
CA THR A 206 13.09 16.89 3.08
C THR A 206 12.15 15.82 2.57
N GLU A 207 11.06 15.56 3.32
CA GLU A 207 10.00 14.66 2.86
C GLU A 207 9.25 15.20 1.64
N ASN A 208 9.27 16.51 1.42
CA ASN A 208 8.68 17.13 0.24
C ASN A 208 9.63 17.03 -0.95
N TRP A 209 9.62 15.88 -1.62
CA TRP A 209 10.46 15.62 -2.78
C TRP A 209 10.21 16.59 -3.96
N THR A 210 9.02 17.22 -4.03
CA THR A 210 8.69 18.20 -5.09
C THR A 210 9.49 19.50 -4.97
N ASP A 211 10.07 19.78 -3.81
CA ASP A 211 10.97 20.91 -3.61
C ASP A 211 12.40 20.60 -4.12
N THR A 212 12.71 19.32 -4.32
CA THR A 212 14.04 18.87 -4.72
C THR A 212 14.10 18.44 -6.19
N PHE A 213 13.08 17.73 -6.66
CA PHE A 213 13.06 17.20 -8.02
C PHE A 213 12.17 18.02 -8.95
N VAL A 214 12.67 18.28 -10.14
CA VAL A 214 11.82 18.72 -11.24
C VAL A 214 10.90 17.59 -11.64
N TYR A 215 9.62 17.86 -11.82
CA TYR A 215 8.64 16.87 -12.25
C TYR A 215 7.66 17.47 -13.27
N GLU A 216 7.06 16.60 -14.04
CA GLU A 216 5.99 16.94 -15.00
C GLU A 216 4.85 15.94 -14.82
N CYS A 217 3.64 16.47 -14.69
CA CYS A 217 2.42 15.68 -14.74
C CYS A 217 1.77 15.92 -16.10
N LEU A 218 1.79 14.92 -16.95
CA LEU A 218 1.16 14.92 -18.27
C LEU A 218 -0.08 14.01 -18.24
N PRO A 219 -1.03 14.16 -19.16
CA PRO A 219 -2.26 13.35 -19.15
C PRO A 219 -2.02 11.84 -19.17
N ASP A 220 -0.92 11.40 -19.74
CA ASP A 220 -0.60 9.97 -19.92
C ASP A 220 0.57 9.48 -19.06
N GLN A 221 1.31 10.38 -18.43
CA GLN A 221 2.49 10.00 -17.65
C GLN A 221 2.89 11.03 -16.59
N ILE A 222 3.58 10.57 -15.56
CA ILE A 222 4.32 11.41 -14.62
C ILE A 222 5.81 11.19 -14.89
N ARG A 223 6.57 12.28 -15.01
CA ARG A 223 8.03 12.27 -15.09
C ARG A 223 8.60 12.88 -13.83
N ILE A 224 9.63 12.25 -13.27
CA ILE A 224 10.43 12.81 -12.18
C ILE A 224 11.87 12.94 -12.69
N GLN A 225 12.41 14.13 -12.63
CA GLN A 225 13.56 14.52 -13.43
C GLN A 225 13.24 14.29 -14.93
N THR A 226 14.04 13.51 -15.63
CA THR A 226 13.78 13.14 -17.04
C THR A 226 13.18 11.75 -17.19
N ILE A 227 12.86 11.05 -16.09
CA ILE A 227 12.49 9.63 -16.07
C ILE A 227 10.96 9.49 -16.02
N PRO A 228 10.32 8.96 -17.07
CA PRO A 228 8.90 8.61 -17.01
C PRO A 228 8.69 7.46 -16.02
N GLN A 229 7.70 7.62 -15.14
CA GLN A 229 7.41 6.61 -14.12
C GLN A 229 6.51 5.52 -14.72
N VAL A 230 6.94 4.25 -14.62
CA VAL A 230 6.24 3.10 -15.21
C VAL A 230 5.78 2.07 -14.17
N TYR A 231 6.22 2.18 -12.92
CA TYR A 231 5.69 1.39 -11.81
C TYR A 231 4.65 2.18 -11.03
N PRO A 232 3.73 1.53 -10.30
CA PRO A 232 2.87 2.21 -9.34
C PRO A 232 3.67 3.24 -8.53
N LEU A 233 3.21 4.47 -8.51
CA LEU A 233 3.89 5.58 -7.83
C LEU A 233 3.15 5.91 -6.54
N HIS A 234 3.76 5.65 -5.39
CA HIS A 234 3.31 6.13 -4.10
C HIS A 234 4.01 7.47 -3.82
N TYR A 235 3.30 8.56 -4.09
CA TYR A 235 3.89 9.89 -4.06
C TYR A 235 4.05 10.48 -2.66
N HIS A 236 3.45 9.88 -1.64
CA HIS A 236 3.62 10.18 -0.21
C HIS A 236 3.15 11.57 0.23
N ILE A 237 3.35 12.61 -0.56
CA ILE A 237 2.93 13.99 -0.27
C ILE A 237 1.51 14.19 -0.82
N LYS A 238 0.52 14.29 0.08
CA LYS A 238 -0.90 14.18 -0.27
C LYS A 238 -1.38 15.27 -1.23
N ASN A 239 -0.89 16.51 -1.09
CA ASN A 239 -1.23 17.61 -2.00
C ASN A 239 -0.66 17.45 -3.41
N PHE A 240 0.18 16.44 -3.66
CA PHE A 240 0.62 16.12 -5.02
C PHE A 240 -0.53 15.62 -5.89
N CYS A 241 -1.60 15.06 -5.30
CA CYS A 241 -2.76 14.62 -6.06
C CYS A 241 -3.38 15.76 -6.89
N ASP A 242 -3.32 17.00 -6.41
CA ASP A 242 -3.82 18.19 -7.12
C ASP A 242 -3.03 18.52 -8.39
N LYS A 243 -1.81 18.00 -8.50
CA LYS A 243 -0.92 18.21 -9.66
C LYS A 243 -1.13 17.14 -10.73
N ILE A 244 -1.78 16.03 -10.41
CA ILE A 244 -1.98 14.92 -11.35
C ILE A 244 -3.04 15.31 -12.37
N ILE A 245 -2.65 15.31 -13.63
CA ILE A 245 -3.51 15.54 -14.79
C ILE A 245 -3.92 14.17 -15.36
N ILE A 246 -5.23 13.94 -15.52
CA ILE A 246 -5.79 12.70 -16.10
C ILE A 246 -6.93 13.07 -17.02
#